data_acb6dfb80db2475733151877cbb64917
#
_entry.id   acb6dfb80db2475733151877cbb64917
#
_cell.length_a   1.000
_cell.length_b   1.000
_cell.length_c   1.000
_cell.angle_alpha   90.00
_cell.angle_beta   90.00
_cell.angle_gamma   90.00
#
_symmetry.space_group_name_H-M   'P 1'
#
loop_
_entity.id
_entity.type
_entity.pdbx_description
1 polymer ?
#
loop_
_entity_poly.entity_id
_entity_poly.type
_entity_poly.pdbx_seq_one_letter_code
_entity_poly.pdbx_strand_id
1 'polypeptide(L)'
;MKNALHAAGWVLLGMILMGVLVWFAMPSMMLVKHKSGRGYDETVTLLSEAIKSQKDWRVLNVNDYQQSTAAFGKLERTGSVTICNPRYAARILANDADRGVTAFMPLGIGVYEDKKGQVYVSQLNVGLLGMMFGGTIADVMGLAGKDLDTAVSSIVAK
;
A
#
# COMPACT_ATOMS: atom_id res chain seq x y z
N MET A 1 36.71 -7.87 32.53
CA MET A 1 35.82 -8.91 31.96
C MET A 1 34.35 -8.71 32.37
N LYS A 2 33.99 -8.51 33.65
CA LYS A 2 32.58 -8.34 34.09
C LYS A 2 31.88 -7.15 33.41
N ASN A 3 32.53 -5.98 33.29
CA ASN A 3 31.93 -4.82 32.65
C ASN A 3 31.67 -4.99 31.15
N ALA A 4 32.52 -5.74 30.44
CA ALA A 4 32.30 -6.06 29.04
C ALA A 4 31.08 -7.01 28.83
N LEU A 5 30.90 -7.96 29.77
CA LEU A 5 29.75 -8.86 29.75
C LEU A 5 28.43 -8.13 29.99
N HIS A 6 28.41 -7.17 30.94
CA HIS A 6 27.24 -6.33 31.18
C HIS A 6 26.94 -5.42 29.97
N ALA A 7 27.97 -4.81 29.35
CA ALA A 7 27.79 -4.00 28.16
C ALA A 7 27.21 -4.82 26.99
N ALA A 8 27.72 -6.02 26.75
CA ALA A 8 27.18 -6.93 25.74
C ALA A 8 25.71 -7.31 26.02
N GLY A 9 25.37 -7.55 27.30
CA GLY A 9 23.99 -7.83 27.71
C GLY A 9 23.02 -6.68 27.39
N TRP A 10 23.40 -5.43 27.66
CA TRP A 10 22.59 -4.26 27.33
C TRP A 10 22.43 -4.05 25.82
N VAL A 11 23.49 -4.31 25.04
CA VAL A 11 23.42 -4.22 23.58
C VAL A 11 22.44 -5.29 23.01
N LEU A 12 22.55 -6.53 23.50
CA LEU A 12 21.63 -7.60 23.10
C LEU A 12 20.18 -7.30 23.46
N LEU A 13 19.95 -6.80 24.68
CA LEU A 13 18.62 -6.37 25.12
C LEU A 13 18.07 -5.26 24.22
N GLY A 14 18.88 -4.26 23.90
CA GLY A 14 18.51 -3.16 22.99
C GLY A 14 18.16 -3.65 21.59
N MET A 15 18.91 -4.60 21.04
CA MET A 15 18.61 -5.21 19.73
C MET A 15 17.29 -5.98 19.75
N ILE A 16 17.03 -6.76 20.82
CA ILE A 16 15.76 -7.49 20.97
C ILE A 16 14.58 -6.52 21.05
N LEU A 17 14.69 -5.49 21.90
CA LEU A 17 13.63 -4.47 22.04
C LEU A 17 13.36 -3.73 20.72
N MET A 18 14.41 -3.38 19.99
CA MET A 18 14.28 -2.75 18.67
C MET A 18 13.60 -3.69 17.67
N GLY A 19 14.01 -4.97 17.64
CA GLY A 19 13.38 -5.98 16.79
C GLY A 19 11.89 -6.15 17.08
N VAL A 20 11.51 -6.20 18.35
CA VAL A 20 10.12 -6.28 18.80
C VAL A 20 9.34 -5.02 18.37
N LEU A 21 9.91 -3.84 18.58
CA LEU A 21 9.27 -2.58 18.21
C LEU A 21 9.04 -2.50 16.68
N VAL A 22 10.04 -2.85 15.89
CA VAL A 22 9.92 -2.90 14.42
C VAL A 22 8.86 -3.90 14.00
N TRP A 23 8.84 -5.09 14.61
CA TRP A 23 7.85 -6.13 14.30
C TRP A 23 6.41 -5.64 14.48
N PHE A 24 6.11 -4.95 15.58
CA PHE A 24 4.76 -4.43 15.85
C PHE A 24 4.43 -3.17 15.05
N ALA A 25 5.42 -2.33 14.70
CA ALA A 25 5.19 -1.11 13.94
C ALA A 25 5.05 -1.37 12.44
N MET A 26 5.72 -2.40 11.89
CA MET A 26 5.80 -2.64 10.46
C MET A 26 4.44 -2.77 9.74
N PRO A 27 3.45 -3.52 10.26
CA PRO A 27 2.16 -3.65 9.57
C PRO A 27 1.44 -2.32 9.37
N SER A 28 1.49 -1.43 10.36
CA SER A 28 0.85 -0.10 10.29
C SER A 28 1.61 0.88 9.40
N MET A 29 2.93 0.70 9.25
CA MET A 29 3.74 1.50 8.33
C MET A 29 3.58 1.07 6.88
N MET A 30 3.36 -0.24 6.65
CA MET A 30 3.22 -0.81 5.30
C MET A 30 1.83 -0.63 4.71
N LEU A 31 0.78 -0.65 5.54
CA LEU A 31 -0.61 -0.51 5.12
C LEU A 31 -1.20 0.80 5.63
N VAL A 32 -1.27 1.79 4.76
CA VAL A 32 -1.84 3.11 5.07
C VAL A 32 -3.35 3.06 4.89
N LYS A 33 -4.11 3.61 5.85
CA LYS A 33 -5.58 3.62 5.85
C LYS A 33 -6.10 5.04 6.05
N HIS A 34 -7.09 5.41 5.25
CA HIS A 34 -7.77 6.69 5.35
C HIS A 34 -9.28 6.46 5.46
N LYS A 35 -9.95 7.24 6.30
CA LYS A 35 -11.42 7.26 6.33
C LYS A 35 -11.94 8.04 5.13
N SER A 36 -12.96 7.52 4.47
CA SER A 36 -13.74 8.28 3.51
C SER A 36 -14.93 8.90 4.20
N GLY A 37 -15.22 10.16 3.91
CA GLY A 37 -16.45 10.83 4.33
C GLY A 37 -17.66 10.50 3.45
N ARG A 38 -17.50 9.55 2.51
CA ARG A 38 -18.46 9.20 1.45
C ARG A 38 -18.86 7.74 1.52
N GLY A 39 -19.94 7.39 0.80
CA GLY A 39 -20.35 6.00 0.62
C GLY A 39 -19.37 5.21 -0.22
N TYR A 40 -19.50 3.89 -0.19
CA TYR A 40 -18.58 2.96 -0.87
C TYR A 40 -18.50 3.21 -2.38
N ASP A 41 -19.64 3.24 -3.09
CA ASP A 41 -19.67 3.37 -4.54
C ASP A 41 -19.13 4.73 -5.02
N GLU A 42 -19.46 5.80 -4.29
CA GLU A 42 -18.92 7.13 -4.57
C GLU A 42 -17.41 7.16 -4.35
N THR A 43 -16.91 6.53 -3.27
CA THR A 43 -15.47 6.46 -3.00
C THR A 43 -14.72 5.71 -4.10
N VAL A 44 -15.24 4.56 -4.58
CA VAL A 44 -14.65 3.78 -5.67
C VAL A 44 -14.62 4.58 -6.97
N THR A 45 -15.71 5.29 -7.28
CA THR A 45 -15.81 6.12 -8.49
C THR A 45 -14.79 7.26 -8.46
N LEU A 46 -14.78 8.04 -7.39
CA LEU A 46 -13.88 9.19 -7.23
C LEU A 46 -12.41 8.75 -7.19
N LEU A 47 -12.09 7.63 -6.53
CA LEU A 47 -10.76 7.06 -6.54
C LEU A 47 -10.32 6.71 -7.97
N SER A 48 -11.20 6.07 -8.72
CA SER A 48 -10.92 5.69 -10.11
C SER A 48 -10.69 6.90 -11.01
N GLU A 49 -11.45 7.97 -10.82
CA GLU A 49 -11.29 9.24 -11.53
C GLU A 49 -10.00 9.94 -11.13
N ALA A 50 -9.72 10.04 -9.84
CA ALA A 50 -8.48 10.64 -9.32
C ALA A 50 -7.24 9.93 -9.85
N ILE A 51 -7.24 8.60 -9.93
CA ILE A 51 -6.14 7.82 -10.53
C ILE A 51 -6.03 8.11 -12.03
N LYS A 52 -7.13 8.09 -12.78
CA LYS A 52 -7.12 8.35 -14.23
C LYS A 52 -6.69 9.77 -14.58
N SER A 53 -6.86 10.73 -13.68
CA SER A 53 -6.40 12.12 -13.87
C SER A 53 -4.89 12.27 -13.72
N GLN A 54 -4.22 11.33 -13.05
CA GLN A 54 -2.76 11.32 -12.93
C GLN A 54 -2.11 10.87 -14.23
N LYS A 55 -0.97 11.49 -14.54
CA LYS A 55 -0.26 11.25 -15.81
C LYS A 55 0.17 9.78 -15.95
N ASP A 56 -0.22 9.17 -17.06
CA ASP A 56 0.11 7.79 -17.46
C ASP A 56 -0.46 6.70 -16.53
N TRP A 57 -1.26 7.04 -15.51
CA TRP A 57 -1.95 6.08 -14.68
C TRP A 57 -3.20 5.50 -15.35
N ARG A 58 -3.43 4.22 -15.12
CA ARG A 58 -4.58 3.49 -15.65
C ARG A 58 -5.25 2.67 -14.55
N VAL A 59 -6.57 2.70 -14.52
CA VAL A 59 -7.38 1.71 -13.79
C VAL A 59 -7.55 0.51 -14.69
N LEU A 60 -7.05 -0.63 -14.24
CA LEU A 60 -7.12 -1.90 -14.99
C LEU A 60 -8.38 -2.67 -14.67
N ASN A 61 -8.78 -2.70 -13.41
CA ASN A 61 -9.98 -3.40 -12.94
C ASN A 61 -10.51 -2.80 -11.63
N VAL A 62 -11.80 -2.99 -11.39
CA VAL A 62 -12.44 -2.78 -10.10
C VAL A 62 -12.98 -4.13 -9.65
N ASN A 63 -12.41 -4.66 -8.56
CA ASN A 63 -12.75 -5.98 -8.03
C ASN A 63 -13.80 -5.83 -6.94
N ASP A 64 -14.90 -6.59 -7.02
CA ASP A 64 -15.91 -6.72 -5.98
C ASP A 64 -15.68 -8.03 -5.21
N TYR A 65 -15.11 -7.92 -4.02
CA TYR A 65 -14.86 -9.08 -3.17
C TYR A 65 -16.11 -9.52 -2.42
N GLN A 66 -17.06 -8.63 -2.13
CA GLN A 66 -18.34 -9.00 -1.55
C GLN A 66 -19.07 -9.99 -2.46
N GLN A 67 -19.15 -9.68 -3.76
CA GLN A 67 -19.80 -10.54 -4.74
C GLN A 67 -19.03 -11.86 -4.95
N SER A 68 -17.72 -11.78 -5.17
CA SER A 68 -16.90 -12.96 -5.49
C SER A 68 -16.77 -13.96 -4.36
N THR A 69 -16.95 -13.52 -3.09
CA THR A 69 -16.88 -14.38 -1.91
C THR A 69 -18.25 -14.76 -1.33
N ALA A 70 -19.36 -14.33 -1.94
CA ALA A 70 -20.72 -14.50 -1.42
C ALA A 70 -21.10 -15.96 -1.11
N ALA A 71 -20.53 -16.93 -1.85
CA ALA A 71 -20.74 -18.36 -1.61
C ALA A 71 -20.04 -18.88 -0.34
N PHE A 72 -19.06 -18.16 0.19
CA PHE A 72 -18.20 -18.60 1.30
C PHE A 72 -18.45 -17.82 2.58
N GLY A 73 -19.12 -16.70 2.52
CA GLY A 73 -19.42 -15.87 3.69
C GLY A 73 -20.09 -14.56 3.34
N LYS A 74 -20.61 -13.87 4.36
CA LYS A 74 -21.20 -12.54 4.22
C LYS A 74 -20.17 -11.48 4.59
N LEU A 75 -19.86 -10.59 3.67
CA LEU A 75 -18.97 -9.44 3.88
C LEU A 75 -19.76 -8.14 3.74
N GLU A 76 -19.31 -7.10 4.44
CA GLU A 76 -19.65 -5.73 4.10
C GLU A 76 -19.05 -5.35 2.74
N ARG A 77 -19.46 -4.21 2.16
CA ARG A 77 -18.94 -3.75 0.87
C ARG A 77 -17.41 -3.73 0.91
N THR A 78 -16.79 -4.52 0.08
CA THR A 78 -15.33 -4.71 0.07
C THR A 78 -14.85 -4.97 -1.35
N GLY A 79 -13.86 -4.22 -1.79
CA GLY A 79 -13.28 -4.38 -3.11
C GLY A 79 -11.92 -3.72 -3.24
N SER A 80 -11.41 -3.67 -4.45
CA SER A 80 -10.18 -2.96 -4.77
C SER A 80 -10.19 -2.38 -6.17
N VAL A 81 -9.51 -1.25 -6.33
CA VAL A 81 -9.20 -0.67 -7.63
C VAL A 81 -7.78 -1.08 -7.99
N THR A 82 -7.65 -1.88 -9.05
CA THR A 82 -6.36 -2.35 -9.57
C THR A 82 -5.82 -1.35 -10.59
N ILE A 83 -4.59 -0.91 -10.40
CA ILE A 83 -4.01 0.22 -11.11
C ILE A 83 -2.60 -0.07 -11.59
N CYS A 84 -2.19 0.59 -12.67
CA CYS A 84 -0.82 0.51 -13.18
C CYS A 84 -0.42 1.81 -13.88
N ASN A 85 0.86 2.16 -13.76
CA ASN A 85 1.48 3.19 -14.59
C ASN A 85 2.48 2.50 -15.54
N PRO A 86 2.15 2.33 -16.84
CA PRO A 86 3.01 1.65 -17.80
C PRO A 86 4.39 2.28 -17.96
N ARG A 87 4.51 3.61 -17.81
CA ARG A 87 5.79 4.31 -17.88
C ARG A 87 6.71 3.90 -16.72
N TYR A 88 6.18 3.84 -15.51
CA TYR A 88 6.92 3.39 -14.34
C TYR A 88 7.28 1.91 -14.43
N ALA A 89 6.34 1.08 -14.86
CA ALA A 89 6.58 -0.34 -15.10
C ALA A 89 7.71 -0.55 -16.12
N ALA A 90 7.66 0.12 -17.28
CA ALA A 90 8.70 -0.01 -18.31
C ALA A 90 10.07 0.41 -17.79
N ARG A 91 10.16 1.48 -16.98
CA ARG A 91 11.44 1.95 -16.42
C ARG A 91 12.09 0.91 -15.49
N ILE A 92 11.29 0.23 -14.65
CA ILE A 92 11.80 -0.82 -13.77
C ILE A 92 12.16 -2.08 -14.57
N LEU A 93 11.26 -2.53 -15.42
CA LEU A 93 11.36 -3.80 -16.14
C LEU A 93 12.39 -3.79 -17.27
N ALA A 94 12.94 -2.62 -17.62
CA ALA A 94 14.06 -2.50 -18.54
C ALA A 94 15.32 -3.19 -18.03
N ASN A 95 15.47 -3.29 -16.70
CA ASN A 95 16.59 -4.02 -16.08
C ASN A 95 16.15 -5.44 -15.70
N ASP A 96 16.82 -6.45 -16.22
CA ASP A 96 16.51 -7.86 -15.97
C ASP A 96 16.55 -8.22 -14.49
N ALA A 97 17.48 -7.64 -13.72
CA ALA A 97 17.62 -7.89 -12.28
C ALA A 97 16.39 -7.40 -11.49
N ASP A 98 15.66 -6.40 -12.00
CA ASP A 98 14.51 -5.79 -11.32
C ASP A 98 13.18 -6.45 -11.71
N ARG A 99 13.16 -7.33 -12.71
CA ARG A 99 11.91 -7.96 -13.22
C ARG A 99 11.15 -8.77 -12.17
N GLY A 100 11.80 -9.26 -11.14
CA GLY A 100 11.15 -9.95 -10.02
C GLY A 100 10.09 -9.11 -9.31
N VAL A 101 10.16 -7.77 -9.41
CA VAL A 101 9.16 -6.85 -8.83
C VAL A 101 7.77 -6.98 -9.48
N THR A 102 7.66 -7.68 -10.63
CA THR A 102 6.37 -8.00 -11.25
C THR A 102 5.40 -8.70 -10.32
N ALA A 103 5.89 -9.38 -9.27
CA ALA A 103 5.05 -9.96 -8.21
C ALA A 103 4.20 -8.91 -7.45
N PHE A 104 4.61 -7.64 -7.46
CA PHE A 104 3.87 -6.51 -6.86
C PHE A 104 3.06 -5.71 -7.88
N MET A 105 3.05 -6.13 -9.14
CA MET A 105 2.35 -5.46 -10.24
C MET A 105 1.16 -6.31 -10.71
N PRO A 106 -0.01 -5.72 -10.95
CA PRO A 106 -0.39 -4.31 -10.73
C PRO A 106 -0.62 -3.98 -9.25
N LEU A 107 -0.57 -2.69 -8.90
CA LEU A 107 -0.89 -2.22 -7.56
C LEU A 107 -2.40 -2.25 -7.30
N GLY A 108 -2.79 -2.50 -6.05
CA GLY A 108 -4.18 -2.46 -5.61
C GLY A 108 -4.41 -1.40 -4.54
N ILE A 109 -5.51 -0.65 -4.66
CA ILE A 109 -6.02 0.22 -3.60
C ILE A 109 -7.33 -0.37 -3.11
N GLY A 110 -7.37 -0.81 -1.86
CA GLY A 110 -8.56 -1.38 -1.24
C GLY A 110 -9.57 -0.30 -0.86
N VAL A 111 -10.85 -0.58 -1.08
CA VAL A 111 -11.96 0.20 -0.54
C VAL A 111 -12.87 -0.78 0.21
N TYR A 112 -13.20 -0.47 1.45
CA TYR A 112 -14.03 -1.34 2.26
C TYR A 112 -14.86 -0.58 3.28
N GLU A 113 -15.99 -1.16 3.63
CA GLU A 113 -16.90 -0.68 4.66
C GLU A 113 -16.73 -1.54 5.91
N ASP A 114 -16.69 -0.92 7.08
CA ASP A 114 -16.70 -1.66 8.34
C ASP A 114 -18.14 -1.96 8.78
N LYS A 115 -18.30 -2.79 9.82
CA LYS A 115 -19.61 -3.17 10.37
C LYS A 115 -20.46 -2.00 10.88
N LYS A 116 -19.88 -0.79 10.98
CA LYS A 116 -20.57 0.45 11.40
C LYS A 116 -20.97 1.33 10.22
N GLY A 117 -20.72 0.88 8.97
CA GLY A 117 -20.99 1.64 7.76
C GLY A 117 -19.91 2.68 7.43
N GLN A 118 -18.77 2.67 8.13
CA GLN A 118 -17.68 3.58 7.81
C GLN A 118 -16.84 3.03 6.68
N VAL A 119 -16.68 3.83 5.63
CA VAL A 119 -15.86 3.49 4.46
C VAL A 119 -14.41 3.90 4.68
N TYR A 120 -13.50 3.04 4.25
CA TYR A 120 -12.05 3.25 4.30
C TYR A 120 -11.43 3.00 2.94
N VAL A 121 -10.37 3.77 2.65
CA VAL A 121 -9.44 3.53 1.55
C VAL A 121 -8.14 3.04 2.16
N SER A 122 -7.58 1.95 1.64
CA SER A 122 -6.32 1.38 2.11
C SER A 122 -5.37 1.13 0.95
N GLN A 123 -4.10 1.49 1.14
CA GLN A 123 -3.06 1.30 0.12
C GLN A 123 -1.75 0.84 0.77
N LEU A 124 -0.94 0.13 0.01
CA LEU A 124 0.43 -0.13 0.41
C LEU A 124 1.24 1.16 0.41
N ASN A 125 2.11 1.32 1.39
CA ASN A 125 3.14 2.35 1.37
C ASN A 125 4.23 1.95 0.36
N VAL A 126 3.94 2.17 -0.94
CA VAL A 126 4.82 1.74 -2.02
C VAL A 126 6.17 2.45 -1.99
N GLY A 127 6.23 3.69 -1.48
CA GLY A 127 7.50 4.40 -1.30
C GLY A 127 8.40 3.71 -0.27
N LEU A 128 7.85 3.34 0.88
CA LEU A 128 8.57 2.59 1.91
C LEU A 128 8.98 1.20 1.40
N LEU A 129 8.07 0.51 0.72
CA LEU A 129 8.36 -0.80 0.13
C LEU A 129 9.50 -0.71 -0.90
N GLY A 130 9.49 0.32 -1.76
CA GLY A 130 10.52 0.53 -2.77
C GLY A 130 11.91 0.71 -2.16
N MET A 131 12.03 1.40 -1.03
CA MET A 131 13.32 1.60 -0.35
C MET A 131 13.98 0.29 0.08
N MET A 132 13.22 -0.78 0.29
CA MET A 132 13.78 -2.10 0.65
C MET A 132 14.54 -2.76 -0.52
N PHE A 133 14.23 -2.37 -1.76
CA PHE A 133 14.88 -2.92 -2.97
C PHE A 133 16.06 -2.06 -3.44
N GLY A 134 16.05 -0.75 -3.15
CA GLY A 134 17.07 0.18 -3.64
C GLY A 134 16.97 0.47 -5.14
N GLY A 135 17.95 1.22 -5.66
CA GLY A 135 18.14 1.48 -7.09
C GLY A 135 16.91 2.02 -7.83
N THR A 136 16.72 1.57 -9.07
CA THR A 136 15.60 2.01 -9.91
C THR A 136 14.23 1.71 -9.32
N ILE A 137 14.09 0.58 -8.60
CA ILE A 137 12.83 0.23 -7.94
C ILE A 137 12.49 1.28 -6.88
N ALA A 138 13.45 1.64 -6.01
CA ALA A 138 13.21 2.64 -4.97
C ALA A 138 12.81 4.01 -5.55
N ASP A 139 13.53 4.46 -6.58
CA ASP A 139 13.25 5.72 -7.25
C ASP A 139 11.84 5.77 -7.83
N VAL A 140 11.47 4.73 -8.59
CA VAL A 140 10.18 4.68 -9.28
C VAL A 140 9.03 4.48 -8.30
N MET A 141 9.18 3.58 -7.32
CA MET A 141 8.15 3.35 -6.30
C MET A 141 7.98 4.57 -5.39
N GLY A 142 9.04 5.35 -5.15
CA GLY A 142 8.95 6.64 -4.45
C GLY A 142 8.12 7.68 -5.22
N LEU A 143 8.24 7.73 -6.56
CA LEU A 143 7.38 8.58 -7.40
C LEU A 143 5.93 8.07 -7.40
N ALA A 144 5.75 6.77 -7.60
CA ALA A 144 4.43 6.13 -7.57
C ALA A 144 3.71 6.38 -6.25
N GLY A 145 4.41 6.27 -5.10
CA GLY A 145 3.85 6.57 -3.79
C GLY A 145 3.31 7.99 -3.69
N LYS A 146 4.05 9.00 -4.16
CA LYS A 146 3.62 10.40 -4.16
C LYS A 146 2.37 10.63 -5.03
N ASP A 147 2.34 10.01 -6.21
CA ASP A 147 1.17 10.10 -7.09
C ASP A 147 -0.07 9.49 -6.41
N LEU A 148 0.08 8.31 -5.79
CA LEU A 148 -1.02 7.63 -5.10
C LEU A 148 -1.49 8.41 -3.87
N ASP A 149 -0.57 8.93 -3.06
CA ASP A 149 -0.92 9.76 -1.90
C ASP A 149 -1.68 11.02 -2.34
N THR A 150 -1.30 11.63 -3.47
CA THR A 150 -2.01 12.77 -4.04
C THR A 150 -3.43 12.38 -4.46
N ALA A 151 -3.59 11.27 -5.18
CA ALA A 151 -4.90 10.80 -5.63
C ALA A 151 -5.81 10.46 -4.45
N VAL A 152 -5.30 9.68 -3.47
CA VAL A 152 -6.10 9.28 -2.29
C VAL A 152 -6.44 10.49 -1.42
N SER A 153 -5.49 11.38 -1.15
CA SER A 153 -5.74 12.58 -0.34
C SER A 153 -6.82 13.48 -0.95
N SER A 154 -6.92 13.56 -2.27
CA SER A 154 -7.93 14.38 -2.95
C SER A 154 -9.36 13.91 -2.70
N ILE A 155 -9.56 12.64 -2.36
CA ILE A 155 -10.90 12.05 -2.16
C ILE A 155 -11.26 11.83 -0.69
N VAL A 156 -10.26 11.72 0.21
CA VAL A 156 -10.50 11.47 1.65
C VAL A 156 -10.43 12.73 2.52
N ALA A 157 -9.88 13.82 2.02
CA ALA A 157 -9.65 15.09 2.73
C ALA A 157 -10.91 15.98 2.84
N LYS A 158 -12.09 15.39 3.08
CA LYS A 158 -13.29 16.20 3.45
C LYS A 158 -14.20 15.43 4.38
#